data_007debb57120b51d79b22096aec2fe34
#
_entry.id   007debb57120b51d79b22096aec2fe34
#
_cell.length_a   1.000
_cell.length_b   1.000
_cell.length_c   1.000
_cell.angle_alpha   90.00
_cell.angle_beta   90.00
_cell.angle_gamma   90.00
#
_symmetry.space_group_name_H-M   'P 1'
#
loop_
_entity.id
_entity.type
_entity.pdbx_description
1 polymer ?
#
loop_
_entity_poly.entity_id
_entity_poly.type
_entity_poly.pdbx_seq_one_letter_code
_entity_poly.pdbx_strand_id
1 'polypeptide(L)'
;MTLMSLFTVDSIIKYRIEKDDAVCTKPIADGRIVIKRHHNKGAMLNVGDKNQHLVALLSLVFSSFMTGIFVATLGRKGKGVLKTGLALILGGAYSNTCDRIRRKYVVDYFSVHLVDTEKCSSRLLKKIDDKLGSIVFNLGDFGIIIGAMLLVISESVSGRSRRTD
;
A
#
# COMPACT_ATOMS: atom_id res chain seq x y z
N MET A 1 9.92 5.49 -14.10
CA MET A 1 8.77 6.40 -14.04
C MET A 1 7.76 5.95 -12.97
N THR A 2 7.35 4.70 -12.90
CA THR A 2 6.32 4.21 -11.97
C THR A 2 6.61 4.48 -10.48
N LEU A 3 7.85 4.32 -10.01
CA LEU A 3 8.22 4.58 -8.61
C LEU A 3 7.95 6.04 -8.20
N MET A 4 8.53 6.98 -8.95
CA MET A 4 8.38 8.42 -8.64
C MET A 4 6.93 8.89 -8.80
N SER A 5 6.21 8.38 -9.81
CA SER A 5 4.82 8.74 -10.02
C SER A 5 3.93 8.30 -8.85
N LEU A 6 4.07 7.03 -8.40
CA LEU A 6 3.30 6.51 -7.26
C LEU A 6 3.60 7.28 -5.98
N PHE A 7 4.88 7.48 -5.67
CA PHE A 7 5.32 8.26 -4.51
C PHE A 7 4.73 9.67 -4.52
N THR A 8 4.82 10.36 -5.67
CA THR A 8 4.37 11.76 -5.78
C THR A 8 2.85 11.85 -5.66
N VAL A 9 2.11 10.99 -6.37
CA VAL A 9 0.64 11.01 -6.34
C VAL A 9 0.12 10.69 -4.94
N ASP A 10 0.64 9.63 -4.30
CA ASP A 10 0.23 9.27 -2.93
C ASP A 10 0.55 10.40 -1.95
N SER A 11 1.74 11.03 -2.05
CA SER A 11 2.13 12.14 -1.19
C SER A 11 1.24 13.38 -1.38
N ILE A 12 0.81 13.68 -2.62
CA ILE A 12 -0.12 14.78 -2.91
C ILE A 12 -1.49 14.49 -2.30
N ILE A 13 -2.01 13.27 -2.47
CA ILE A 13 -3.30 12.89 -1.90
C ILE A 13 -3.25 13.00 -0.37
N LYS A 14 -2.24 12.43 0.28
CA LYS A 14 -2.03 12.51 1.73
C LYS A 14 -1.98 13.96 2.24
N TYR A 15 -1.29 14.82 1.50
CA TYR A 15 -1.23 16.25 1.84
C TYR A 15 -2.61 16.93 1.73
N ARG A 16 -3.41 16.59 0.73
CA ARG A 16 -4.78 17.12 0.56
C ARG A 16 -5.71 16.62 1.67
N ILE A 17 -5.66 15.33 1.99
CA ILE A 17 -6.43 14.71 3.08
C ILE A 17 -6.11 15.35 4.44
N GLU A 18 -4.83 15.71 4.67
CA GLU A 18 -4.44 16.38 5.92
C GLU A 18 -4.94 17.81 6.03
N LYS A 19 -5.06 18.52 4.91
CA LYS A 19 -5.44 19.94 4.90
C LYS A 19 -6.93 20.21 4.83
N ASP A 20 -7.72 19.28 4.26
CA ASP A 20 -9.11 19.56 3.93
C ASP A 20 -10.04 18.53 4.58
N ASP A 21 -10.72 18.94 5.64
CA ASP A 21 -11.71 18.13 6.34
C ASP A 21 -12.95 17.84 5.47
N ALA A 22 -13.24 18.66 4.48
CA ALA A 22 -14.38 18.48 3.58
C ALA A 22 -14.17 17.31 2.58
N VAL A 23 -12.94 16.88 2.37
CA VAL A 23 -12.64 15.70 1.55
C VAL A 23 -12.94 14.41 2.30
N CYS A 24 -12.91 14.47 3.64
CA CYS A 24 -13.18 13.32 4.50
C CYS A 24 -14.70 13.13 4.65
N THR A 25 -15.21 11.93 4.42
CA THR A 25 -16.61 11.50 4.55
C THR A 25 -17.44 11.39 3.26
N LYS A 26 -16.86 11.61 2.08
CA LYS A 26 -17.62 11.41 0.83
C LYS A 26 -17.59 9.93 0.41
N PRO A 27 -18.74 9.25 0.40
CA PRO A 27 -18.81 7.92 -0.21
C PRO A 27 -18.65 8.04 -1.72
N ILE A 28 -17.83 7.17 -2.30
CA ILE A 28 -17.60 7.03 -3.73
C ILE A 28 -18.05 5.62 -4.14
N ALA A 29 -18.43 5.44 -5.41
CA ALA A 29 -18.85 4.16 -5.95
C ALA A 29 -19.98 3.48 -5.14
N ASP A 30 -21.10 4.17 -5.01
CA ASP A 30 -22.30 3.69 -4.31
C ASP A 30 -22.02 3.26 -2.85
N GLY A 31 -21.15 3.97 -2.15
CA GLY A 31 -20.81 3.71 -0.76
C GLY A 31 -19.74 2.62 -0.53
N ARG A 32 -19.23 2.00 -1.61
CA ARG A 32 -18.20 0.94 -1.49
C ARG A 32 -16.83 1.45 -1.11
N ILE A 33 -16.54 2.71 -1.43
CA ILE A 33 -15.28 3.37 -1.06
C ILE A 33 -15.63 4.60 -0.24
N VAL A 34 -15.09 4.67 0.97
CA VAL A 34 -15.25 5.84 1.84
C VAL A 34 -13.90 6.48 2.04
N ILE A 35 -13.81 7.78 1.76
CA ILE A 35 -12.61 8.55 2.04
C ILE A 35 -12.73 9.07 3.47
N LYS A 36 -11.77 8.71 4.31
CA LYS A 36 -11.68 9.16 5.70
C LYS A 36 -10.22 9.38 6.07
N ARG A 37 -9.95 10.32 6.94
CA ARG A 37 -8.60 10.55 7.47
C ARG A 37 -8.34 9.60 8.63
N HIS A 38 -7.28 8.79 8.51
CA HIS A 38 -6.82 7.91 9.56
C HIS A 38 -5.30 8.02 9.75
N HIS A 39 -4.87 8.21 10.98
CA HIS A 39 -3.45 8.30 11.34
C HIS A 39 -2.96 6.95 11.87
N ASN A 40 -2.29 6.20 11.03
CA ASN A 40 -1.74 4.89 11.36
C ASN A 40 -0.35 5.06 12.01
N LYS A 41 -0.29 4.90 13.33
CA LYS A 41 0.94 5.05 14.13
C LYS A 41 1.83 3.80 14.14
N GLY A 42 1.27 2.67 13.76
CA GLY A 42 1.97 1.39 13.70
C GLY A 42 2.47 1.02 12.29
N ALA A 43 2.82 -0.24 12.14
CA ALA A 43 2.96 -0.88 10.85
C ALA A 43 1.56 -1.26 10.31
N MET A 44 1.43 -2.37 9.62
CA MET A 44 0.14 -2.87 9.18
C MET A 44 -0.79 -3.13 10.38
N LEU A 45 -2.05 -2.65 10.33
CA LEU A 45 -3.05 -2.80 11.40
C LEU A 45 -2.62 -2.24 12.77
N ASN A 46 -1.90 -1.13 12.78
CA ASN A 46 -1.38 -0.48 14.01
C ASN A 46 -0.42 -1.35 14.86
N VAL A 47 0.15 -2.42 14.29
CA VAL A 47 1.16 -3.20 15.01
C VAL A 47 2.39 -2.31 15.29
N GLY A 48 2.82 -2.26 16.55
CA GLY A 48 3.98 -1.46 16.98
C GLY A 48 3.67 0.02 17.25
N ASP A 49 2.40 0.42 17.38
CA ASP A 49 1.97 1.80 17.65
C ASP A 49 2.63 2.44 18.88
N LYS A 50 3.05 1.63 19.85
CA LYS A 50 3.75 2.06 21.07
C LYS A 50 5.18 2.55 20.82
N ASN A 51 5.82 2.15 19.72
CA ASN A 51 7.20 2.53 19.39
C ASN A 51 7.34 3.01 17.94
N GLN A 52 6.86 4.21 17.68
CA GLN A 52 6.85 4.84 16.34
C GLN A 52 8.27 5.01 15.76
N HIS A 53 9.29 5.19 16.59
CA HIS A 53 10.68 5.27 16.12
C HIS A 53 11.17 3.93 15.58
N LEU A 54 10.84 2.83 16.25
CA LEU A 54 11.17 1.50 15.76
C LEU A 54 10.46 1.19 14.45
N VAL A 55 9.18 1.53 14.33
CA VAL A 55 8.41 1.33 13.08
C VAL A 55 8.99 2.15 11.93
N ALA A 56 9.39 3.40 12.19
CA ALA A 56 10.05 4.25 11.20
C ALA A 56 11.40 3.67 10.76
N LEU A 57 12.22 3.20 11.72
CA LEU A 57 13.51 2.56 11.44
C LEU A 57 13.34 1.30 10.61
N LEU A 58 12.42 0.41 10.97
CA LEU A 58 12.13 -0.81 10.23
C LEU A 58 11.64 -0.50 8.80
N SER A 59 10.80 0.51 8.64
CA SER A 59 10.34 0.96 7.33
C SER A 59 11.51 1.47 6.47
N LEU A 60 12.45 2.21 7.08
CA LEU A 60 13.63 2.71 6.38
C LEU A 60 14.57 1.57 5.96
N VAL A 61 14.83 0.62 6.86
CA VAL A 61 15.66 -0.57 6.59
C VAL A 61 15.04 -1.39 5.46
N PHE A 62 13.73 -1.64 5.52
CA PHE A 62 13.03 -2.37 4.47
C PHE A 62 13.12 -1.66 3.12
N SER A 63 12.85 -0.35 3.07
CA SER A 63 12.93 0.44 1.84
C SER A 63 14.32 0.46 1.26
N SER A 64 15.37 0.57 2.12
CA SER A 64 16.77 0.53 1.71
C SER A 64 17.17 -0.84 1.13
N PHE A 65 16.76 -1.91 1.79
CA PHE A 65 17.00 -3.28 1.32
C PHE A 65 16.34 -3.54 -0.05
N MET A 66 15.08 -3.17 -0.19
CA MET A 66 14.34 -3.30 -1.46
C MET A 66 14.96 -2.44 -2.57
N THR A 67 15.54 -1.28 -2.23
CA THR A 67 16.29 -0.45 -3.19
C THR A 67 17.52 -1.18 -3.70
N GLY A 68 18.27 -1.82 -2.82
CA GLY A 68 19.43 -2.64 -3.21
C GLY A 68 19.05 -3.72 -4.22
N ILE A 69 17.94 -4.45 -3.95
CA ILE A 69 17.40 -5.46 -4.86
C ILE A 69 17.02 -4.82 -6.20
N PHE A 70 16.31 -3.69 -6.18
CA PHE A 70 15.89 -3.00 -7.39
C PHE A 70 17.09 -2.58 -8.25
N VAL A 71 18.09 -1.95 -7.66
CA VAL A 71 19.32 -1.52 -8.35
C VAL A 71 20.04 -2.74 -8.96
N ALA A 72 20.17 -3.84 -8.23
CA ALA A 72 20.77 -5.08 -8.72
C ALA A 72 20.01 -5.70 -9.91
N THR A 73 18.73 -5.37 -10.09
CA THR A 73 17.93 -5.86 -11.23
C THR A 73 17.96 -4.95 -12.44
N LEU A 74 18.41 -3.69 -12.32
CA LEU A 74 18.34 -2.70 -13.42
C LEU A 74 19.10 -3.15 -14.67
N GLY A 75 20.27 -3.74 -14.51
CA GLY A 75 21.10 -4.26 -15.61
C GLY A 75 20.58 -5.52 -16.27
N ARG A 76 19.60 -6.23 -15.67
CA ARG A 76 19.10 -7.51 -16.19
C ARG A 76 18.11 -7.28 -17.33
N LYS A 77 18.37 -7.84 -18.52
CA LYS A 77 17.46 -7.79 -19.67
C LYS A 77 16.26 -8.73 -19.47
N GLY A 78 15.10 -8.40 -20.06
CA GLY A 78 13.92 -9.29 -20.06
C GLY A 78 13.16 -9.39 -18.72
N LYS A 79 13.53 -8.63 -17.70
CA LYS A 79 12.89 -8.66 -16.36
C LYS A 79 11.94 -7.47 -16.11
N GLY A 80 11.16 -7.09 -17.13
CA GLY A 80 10.25 -5.94 -17.06
C GLY A 80 9.23 -6.05 -15.94
N VAL A 81 8.55 -7.19 -15.80
CA VAL A 81 7.54 -7.42 -14.75
C VAL A 81 8.14 -7.31 -13.35
N LEU A 82 9.32 -7.94 -13.14
CA LEU A 82 10.05 -7.84 -11.88
C LEU A 82 10.41 -6.40 -11.53
N LYS A 83 10.95 -5.65 -12.48
CA LYS A 83 11.34 -4.24 -12.27
C LYS A 83 10.12 -3.37 -11.96
N THR A 84 9.01 -3.58 -12.67
CA THR A 84 7.77 -2.85 -12.41
C THR A 84 7.23 -3.16 -11.03
N GLY A 85 7.20 -4.44 -10.63
CA GLY A 85 6.78 -4.85 -9.30
C GLY A 85 7.61 -4.21 -8.19
N LEU A 86 8.96 -4.26 -8.33
CA LEU A 86 9.87 -3.61 -7.39
C LEU A 86 9.70 -2.09 -7.35
N ALA A 87 9.48 -1.45 -8.50
CA ALA A 87 9.24 -0.01 -8.57
C ALA A 87 7.95 0.41 -7.86
N LEU A 88 6.88 -0.39 -7.95
CA LEU A 88 5.62 -0.15 -7.25
C LEU A 88 5.79 -0.34 -5.74
N ILE A 89 6.45 -1.41 -5.30
CA ILE A 89 6.76 -1.63 -3.88
C ILE A 89 7.54 -0.44 -3.32
N LEU A 90 8.59 -0.01 -4.01
CA LEU A 90 9.43 1.09 -3.55
C LEU A 90 8.69 2.41 -3.52
N GLY A 91 7.84 2.71 -4.52
CA GLY A 91 7.04 3.94 -4.54
C GLY A 91 6.13 4.04 -3.32
N GLY A 92 5.40 2.97 -2.99
CA GLY A 92 4.54 2.90 -1.81
C GLY A 92 5.33 2.88 -0.50
N ALA A 93 6.39 2.07 -0.43
CA ALA A 93 7.23 1.98 0.77
C ALA A 93 7.90 3.31 1.10
N TYR A 94 8.43 4.04 0.12
CA TYR A 94 9.02 5.36 0.35
C TYR A 94 7.99 6.39 0.80
N SER A 95 6.78 6.41 0.22
CA SER A 95 5.72 7.31 0.66
C SER A 95 5.38 7.07 2.14
N ASN A 96 5.16 5.81 2.53
CA ASN A 96 4.86 5.44 3.90
C ASN A 96 6.04 5.67 4.87
N THR A 97 7.27 5.44 4.42
CA THR A 97 8.49 5.72 5.21
C THR A 97 8.68 7.22 5.44
N CYS A 98 8.46 8.03 4.41
CA CYS A 98 8.57 9.48 4.49
C CYS A 98 7.57 10.06 5.51
N ASP A 99 6.33 9.57 5.51
CA ASP A 99 5.34 9.95 6.51
C ASP A 99 5.79 9.58 7.94
N ARG A 100 6.29 8.35 8.14
CA ARG A 100 6.76 7.90 9.46
C ARG A 100 7.94 8.73 9.99
N ILE A 101 8.87 9.10 9.11
CA ILE A 101 10.01 9.94 9.51
C ILE A 101 9.57 11.35 9.85
N ARG A 102 8.68 11.95 9.05
CA ARG A 102 8.27 13.36 9.19
C ARG A 102 7.17 13.55 10.23
N ARG A 103 6.13 12.70 10.20
CA ARG A 103 4.88 12.87 10.95
C ARG A 103 4.75 11.89 12.12
N LYS A 104 5.55 10.82 12.14
CA LYS A 104 5.47 9.71 13.11
C LYS A 104 4.22 8.81 12.92
N TYR A 105 3.46 9.01 11.85
CA TYR A 105 2.32 8.19 11.44
C TYR A 105 2.21 8.19 9.92
N VAL A 106 1.48 7.23 9.37
CA VAL A 106 1.10 7.21 7.96
C VAL A 106 -0.31 7.72 7.83
N VAL A 107 -0.56 8.52 6.78
CA VAL A 107 -1.91 8.99 6.44
C VAL A 107 -2.57 7.95 5.56
N ASP A 108 -3.56 7.26 6.11
CA ASP A 108 -4.42 6.31 5.39
C ASP A 108 -5.77 6.98 5.11
N TYR A 109 -6.36 6.70 3.93
CA TYR A 109 -7.53 7.45 3.51
C TYR A 109 -8.59 6.67 2.72
N PHE A 110 -8.32 5.44 2.29
CA PHE A 110 -9.31 4.56 1.66
C PHE A 110 -9.83 3.50 2.62
N SER A 111 -11.12 3.48 2.86
CA SER A 111 -11.83 2.36 3.47
C SER A 111 -12.69 1.70 2.40
N VAL A 112 -12.62 0.38 2.29
CA VAL A 112 -13.33 -0.39 1.27
C VAL A 112 -14.40 -1.24 1.92
N HIS A 113 -15.63 -1.14 1.42
CA HIS A 113 -16.75 -2.00 1.75
C HIS A 113 -17.07 -2.90 0.56
N LEU A 114 -17.10 -4.21 0.77
CA LEU A 114 -17.33 -5.19 -0.30
C LEU A 114 -18.81 -5.43 -0.55
N VAL A 115 -19.62 -5.23 0.47
CA VAL A 115 -21.04 -5.61 0.46
C VAL A 115 -21.89 -4.42 0.90
N ASP A 116 -23.00 -4.23 0.20
CA ASP A 116 -24.08 -3.37 0.67
C ASP A 116 -24.72 -4.04 1.92
N THR A 117 -24.38 -3.53 3.09
CA THR A 117 -24.79 -4.10 4.38
C THR A 117 -26.29 -4.13 4.56
N GLU A 118 -27.04 -3.29 3.85
CA GLU A 118 -28.51 -3.27 3.89
C GLU A 118 -29.12 -4.43 3.10
N LYS A 119 -28.49 -4.86 2.01
CA LYS A 119 -28.98 -5.93 1.11
C LYS A 119 -28.42 -7.30 1.40
N CYS A 120 -27.36 -7.39 2.21
CA CYS A 120 -26.70 -8.67 2.50
C CYS A 120 -27.41 -9.43 3.63
N SER A 121 -27.89 -10.64 3.34
CA SER A 121 -28.53 -11.52 4.33
C SER A 121 -27.55 -12.38 5.14
N SER A 122 -26.28 -12.51 4.70
CA SER A 122 -25.29 -13.38 5.33
C SER A 122 -24.55 -12.67 6.48
N ARG A 123 -24.73 -13.20 7.71
CA ARG A 123 -24.06 -12.71 8.91
C ARG A 123 -22.52 -12.81 8.82
N LEU A 124 -21.98 -13.80 8.11
CA LEU A 124 -20.55 -13.99 7.92
C LEU A 124 -19.98 -12.91 7.00
N LEU A 125 -20.67 -12.62 5.88
CA LEU A 125 -20.26 -11.59 4.94
C LEU A 125 -20.29 -10.20 5.59
N LYS A 126 -21.31 -9.89 6.40
CA LYS A 126 -21.34 -8.65 7.19
C LYS A 126 -20.13 -8.51 8.12
N LYS A 127 -19.79 -9.56 8.87
CA LYS A 127 -18.62 -9.54 9.76
C LYS A 127 -17.30 -9.32 9.00
N ILE A 128 -17.16 -9.90 7.81
CA ILE A 128 -15.98 -9.70 6.95
C ILE A 128 -15.94 -8.26 6.45
N ASP A 129 -17.07 -7.74 6.00
CA ASP A 129 -17.21 -6.38 5.51
C ASP A 129 -16.90 -5.33 6.60
N ASP A 130 -17.48 -5.50 7.79
CA ASP A 130 -17.21 -4.63 8.94
C ASP A 130 -15.72 -4.62 9.31
N LYS A 131 -15.08 -5.78 9.24
CA LYS A 131 -13.64 -5.90 9.52
C LYS A 131 -12.79 -5.27 8.42
N LEU A 132 -13.15 -5.43 7.15
CA LEU A 132 -12.48 -4.77 6.02
C LEU A 132 -12.72 -3.27 6.02
N GLY A 133 -13.94 -2.82 6.26
CA GLY A 133 -14.30 -1.41 6.36
C GLY A 133 -13.65 -0.70 7.55
N SER A 134 -13.18 -1.44 8.57
CA SER A 134 -12.37 -0.89 9.67
C SER A 134 -10.92 -0.63 9.28
N ILE A 135 -10.42 -1.29 8.22
CA ILE A 135 -9.06 -1.10 7.71
C ILE A 135 -9.06 0.08 6.74
N VAL A 136 -8.15 0.99 6.94
CA VAL A 136 -7.97 2.14 6.05
C VAL A 136 -6.63 1.99 5.36
N PHE A 137 -6.62 2.17 4.04
CA PHE A 137 -5.46 2.03 3.17
C PHE A 137 -5.10 3.38 2.55
N ASN A 138 -3.91 3.45 1.96
CA ASN A 138 -3.49 4.53 1.08
C ASN A 138 -3.06 3.97 -0.30
N LEU A 139 -2.79 4.83 -1.25
CA LEU A 139 -2.37 4.42 -2.60
C LEU A 139 -1.01 3.68 -2.59
N GLY A 140 -0.13 4.06 -1.66
CA GLY A 140 1.15 3.37 -1.47
C GLY A 140 0.98 1.90 -1.07
N ASP A 141 -0.02 1.58 -0.23
CA ASP A 141 -0.31 0.19 0.17
C ASP A 141 -0.78 -0.64 -1.03
N PHE A 142 -1.63 -0.09 -1.89
CA PHE A 142 -2.02 -0.75 -3.15
C PHE A 142 -0.81 -0.96 -4.07
N GLY A 143 0.11 0.00 -4.13
CA GLY A 143 1.37 -0.15 -4.87
C GLY A 143 2.21 -1.31 -4.33
N ILE A 144 2.33 -1.45 -3.02
CA ILE A 144 3.06 -2.55 -2.37
C ILE A 144 2.38 -3.89 -2.67
N ILE A 145 1.06 -3.99 -2.55
CA ILE A 145 0.30 -5.22 -2.79
C ILE A 145 0.43 -5.66 -4.25
N ILE A 146 0.15 -4.77 -5.20
CA ILE A 146 0.23 -5.06 -6.64
C ILE A 146 1.67 -5.39 -7.02
N GLY A 147 2.64 -4.65 -6.51
CA GLY A 147 4.05 -4.91 -6.74
C GLY A 147 4.49 -6.29 -6.25
N ALA A 148 4.06 -6.69 -5.05
CA ALA A 148 4.33 -8.02 -4.51
C ALA A 148 3.69 -9.14 -5.37
N MET A 149 2.46 -8.94 -5.84
CA MET A 149 1.82 -9.89 -6.77
C MET A 149 2.61 -10.03 -8.07
N LEU A 150 3.10 -8.93 -8.65
CA LEU A 150 3.94 -8.96 -9.84
C LEU A 150 5.27 -9.69 -9.62
N LEU A 151 5.87 -9.59 -8.44
CA LEU A 151 7.06 -10.37 -8.08
C LEU A 151 6.78 -11.87 -8.10
N VAL A 152 5.71 -12.30 -7.45
CA VAL A 152 5.29 -13.72 -7.42
C VAL A 152 5.04 -14.24 -8.83
N ILE A 153 4.33 -13.48 -9.67
CA ILE A 153 4.08 -13.84 -11.08
C ILE A 153 5.41 -13.95 -11.85
N SER A 154 6.31 -12.99 -11.70
CA SER A 154 7.59 -12.97 -12.39
C SER A 154 8.44 -14.21 -12.06
N GLU A 155 8.49 -14.61 -10.79
CA GLU A 155 9.22 -15.80 -10.35
C GLU A 155 8.57 -17.09 -10.82
N SER A 156 7.24 -17.19 -10.79
CA SER A 156 6.48 -18.34 -11.25
C SER A 156 6.73 -18.61 -12.74
N VAL A 157 6.74 -17.57 -13.56
CA VAL A 157 7.02 -17.68 -15.00
C VAL A 157 8.48 -18.05 -15.26
N SER A 158 9.42 -17.45 -14.51
CA SER A 158 10.87 -17.75 -14.67
C SER A 158 11.22 -19.17 -14.24
N GLY A 159 10.58 -19.70 -13.20
CA GLY A 159 10.78 -21.07 -12.70
C GLY A 159 10.25 -22.13 -13.67
N ARG A 160 9.20 -21.82 -14.43
CA ARG A 160 8.61 -22.74 -15.42
C ARG A 160 9.52 -22.91 -16.66
N SER A 161 10.16 -21.82 -17.11
CA SER A 161 11.10 -21.87 -18.24
C SER A 161 12.35 -22.70 -17.94
N ARG A 162 12.83 -22.74 -16.68
CA ARG A 162 14.00 -23.52 -16.27
C ARG A 162 13.74 -25.01 -16.11
N ARG A 163 12.48 -25.47 -16.12
CA ARG A 163 12.11 -26.89 -15.99
C ARG A 163 11.87 -27.58 -17.35
N THR A 164 11.82 -26.82 -18.42
CA THR A 164 11.56 -27.30 -19.79
C THR A 164 12.83 -27.38 -20.65
N ASP A 165 13.96 -26.92 -20.11
CA ASP A 165 15.32 -27.10 -20.66
C ASP A 165 16.07 -28.17 -19.86
#